data_643285661e37b624f429bb30dac1c687
#
_entry.id   643285661e37b624f429bb30dac1c687
#
_cell.length_a   1.000
_cell.length_b   1.000
_cell.length_c   1.000
_cell.angle_alpha   90.00
_cell.angle_beta   90.00
_cell.angle_gamma   90.00
#
_symmetry.space_group_name_H-M   'P 1'
#
loop_
_entity.id
_entity.type
_entity.pdbx_description
1 polymer ?
#
loop_
_entity_poly.entity_id
_entity_poly.type
_entity_poly.pdbx_seq_one_letter_code
_entity_poly.pdbx_strand_id
1 'polypeptide(L)'
;MTIRDKNKSAHKLRGFGPIYCINLDGQPERWEYMKEQFDYWEIKNYERISAYDGRDDDLSGIVKGLYPTNITPGEIGCTTSHLKAMKHYLDTSDAPYAIMMEDDCDLDVVRFWNFNWIDVYAYFPYDWDVIQLAIICTGDIHVKLHKRFVNDFSTACYVISRHHAEKLVRLHCRGGYTGKQTYKLDQGVKPRPVADDLVYNSGNTFSIPLLMYKIELGSSIHPEHIGVWHNGSHKALWQYWQQMGSGINIADHMNYDPYLGRVTEATAPPPEPETYPEEGKV
;
A
#
# COMPACT_ATOMS: atom_id res chain seq x y z
N MET A 1 31.02 19.68 7.27
CA MET A 1 30.45 18.30 7.36
C MET A 1 29.84 18.16 8.73
N THR A 2 28.53 18.29 8.84
CA THR A 2 27.82 18.05 10.11
C THR A 2 27.83 16.53 10.33
N ILE A 3 28.37 16.09 11.46
CA ILE A 3 28.29 14.68 11.87
C ILE A 3 26.80 14.42 12.13
N ARG A 4 26.11 13.78 11.18
CA ARG A 4 24.76 13.27 11.44
C ARG A 4 24.89 12.20 12.54
N ASP A 5 24.14 12.36 13.63
CA ASP A 5 24.07 11.34 14.67
C ASP A 5 23.66 10.02 14.03
N LYS A 6 24.42 8.97 14.32
CA LYS A 6 24.13 7.64 13.78
C LYS A 6 22.75 7.15 14.27
N ASN A 7 21.89 6.71 13.33
CA ASN A 7 20.59 6.15 13.70
C ASN A 7 20.75 4.81 14.43
N LYS A 8 20.59 4.85 15.76
CA LYS A 8 20.66 3.65 16.61
C LYS A 8 19.55 2.63 16.35
N SER A 9 18.48 3.04 15.66
CA SER A 9 17.33 2.20 15.33
C SER A 9 17.38 1.61 13.92
N ALA A 10 18.41 1.89 13.12
CA ALA A 10 18.53 1.43 11.73
C ALA A 10 18.44 -0.12 11.61
N HIS A 11 18.90 -0.84 12.62
CA HIS A 11 18.83 -2.31 12.67
C HIS A 11 17.39 -2.84 12.55
N LYS A 12 16.37 -2.05 12.90
CA LYS A 12 14.95 -2.44 12.84
C LYS A 12 14.48 -2.71 11.41
N LEU A 13 15.09 -2.05 10.43
CA LEU A 13 14.79 -2.25 9.00
C LEU A 13 15.83 -3.14 8.28
N ARG A 14 16.65 -3.89 9.04
CA ARG A 14 17.57 -4.85 8.41
C ARG A 14 16.78 -5.91 7.63
N GLY A 15 17.12 -6.08 6.34
CA GLY A 15 16.42 -7.00 5.44
C GLY A 15 15.12 -6.44 4.83
N PHE A 16 14.79 -5.18 5.10
CA PHE A 16 13.68 -4.49 4.47
C PHE A 16 14.03 -4.17 3.01
N GLY A 17 13.54 -4.97 2.08
CA GLY A 17 13.80 -4.88 0.63
C GLY A 17 13.89 -6.26 -0.04
N PRO A 18 14.04 -6.31 -1.39
CA PRO A 18 14.33 -5.18 -2.26
C PRO A 18 13.17 -4.18 -2.35
N ILE A 19 13.51 -2.89 -2.43
CA ILE A 19 12.54 -1.80 -2.56
C ILE A 19 12.58 -1.26 -3.99
N TYR A 20 11.41 -1.09 -4.60
CA TYR A 20 11.22 -0.41 -5.87
C TYR A 20 10.42 0.87 -5.61
N CYS A 21 11.14 2.00 -5.56
CA CYS A 21 10.57 3.29 -5.18
C CYS A 21 10.09 4.03 -6.43
N ILE A 22 8.79 4.25 -6.52
CA ILE A 22 8.11 4.89 -7.65
C ILE A 22 8.12 6.40 -7.44
N ASN A 23 8.70 7.15 -8.40
CA ASN A 23 8.84 8.59 -8.31
C ASN A 23 8.70 9.23 -9.70
N LEU A 24 7.98 10.33 -9.80
CA LEU A 24 7.85 11.14 -11.01
C LEU A 24 9.17 11.87 -11.31
N ASP A 25 9.60 11.87 -12.56
CA ASP A 25 10.81 12.57 -12.98
C ASP A 25 10.73 14.08 -12.76
N GLY A 26 9.54 14.63 -12.81
CA GLY A 26 9.25 16.03 -12.51
C GLY A 26 9.25 16.39 -11.01
N GLN A 27 9.49 15.44 -10.10
CA GLN A 27 9.48 15.66 -8.65
C GLN A 27 10.79 15.18 -7.99
N PRO A 28 11.95 15.77 -8.34
CA PRO A 28 13.24 15.35 -7.82
C PRO A 28 13.40 15.55 -6.32
N GLU A 29 12.72 16.53 -5.73
CA GLU A 29 12.73 16.81 -4.28
C GLU A 29 12.13 15.66 -3.46
N ARG A 30 11.09 14.98 -3.97
CA ARG A 30 10.52 13.79 -3.32
C ARG A 30 11.48 12.61 -3.38
N TRP A 31 12.23 12.48 -4.50
CA TRP A 31 13.30 11.48 -4.58
C TRP A 31 14.45 11.76 -3.61
N GLU A 32 14.88 13.02 -3.45
CA GLU A 32 15.89 13.38 -2.44
C GLU A 32 15.41 13.03 -1.02
N TYR A 33 14.15 13.33 -0.69
CA TYR A 33 13.54 12.94 0.58
C TYR A 33 13.63 11.43 0.82
N MET A 34 13.30 10.59 -0.18
CA MET A 34 13.41 9.13 -0.04
C MET A 34 14.86 8.67 0.14
N LYS A 35 15.80 9.23 -0.60
CA LYS A 35 17.23 8.91 -0.42
C LYS A 35 17.75 9.26 0.97
N GLU A 36 17.32 10.41 1.51
CA GLU A 36 17.67 10.80 2.88
C GLU A 36 17.15 9.81 3.91
N GLN A 37 15.92 9.30 3.75
CA GLN A 37 15.37 8.25 4.60
C GLN A 37 16.14 6.93 4.45
N PHE A 38 16.40 6.47 3.23
CA PHE A 38 17.14 5.24 2.99
C PHE A 38 18.54 5.30 3.62
N ASP A 39 19.25 6.42 3.47
CA ASP A 39 20.54 6.64 4.11
C ASP A 39 20.43 6.68 5.64
N TYR A 40 19.43 7.35 6.19
CA TYR A 40 19.20 7.44 7.64
C TYR A 40 18.90 6.07 8.27
N TRP A 41 18.14 5.23 7.55
CA TRP A 41 17.77 3.88 7.98
C TRP A 41 18.76 2.80 7.52
N GLU A 42 19.89 3.17 6.92
CA GLU A 42 20.93 2.27 6.39
C GLU A 42 20.39 1.25 5.38
N ILE A 43 19.30 1.57 4.67
CA ILE A 43 18.73 0.75 3.61
C ILE A 43 19.61 0.89 2.36
N LYS A 44 20.05 -0.24 1.78
CA LYS A 44 20.95 -0.26 0.59
C LYS A 44 20.34 -0.95 -0.62
N ASN A 45 19.32 -1.79 -0.40
CA ASN A 45 18.69 -2.58 -1.46
C ASN A 45 17.43 -1.88 -1.96
N TYR A 46 17.60 -0.82 -2.75
CA TYR A 46 16.50 -0.08 -3.37
C TYR A 46 16.86 0.37 -4.78
N GLU A 47 15.84 0.50 -5.62
CA GLU A 47 15.92 1.05 -6.97
C GLU A 47 14.83 2.11 -7.17
N ARG A 48 15.15 3.18 -7.92
CA ARG A 48 14.18 4.18 -8.34
C ARG A 48 13.50 3.73 -9.62
N ILE A 49 12.18 3.79 -9.63
CA ILE A 49 11.35 3.56 -10.81
C ILE A 49 10.76 4.89 -11.27
N SER A 50 11.18 5.35 -12.44
CA SER A 50 10.60 6.53 -13.08
C SER A 50 9.12 6.26 -13.39
N ALA A 51 8.23 7.02 -12.76
CA ALA A 51 6.78 6.88 -12.88
C ALA A 51 6.26 7.53 -14.19
N TYR A 52 5.08 7.11 -14.61
CA TYR A 52 4.32 7.80 -15.66
C TYR A 52 3.47 8.91 -15.04
N ASP A 53 3.61 10.14 -15.53
CA ASP A 53 2.68 11.22 -15.16
C ASP A 53 1.50 11.25 -16.15
N GLY A 54 0.38 10.66 -15.74
CA GLY A 54 -0.80 10.62 -16.60
C GLY A 54 -1.45 11.98 -16.86
N ARG A 55 -1.04 13.04 -16.15
CA ARG A 55 -1.54 14.41 -16.36
C ARG A 55 -0.80 15.12 -17.51
N ASP A 56 0.50 14.86 -17.60
CA ASP A 56 1.41 15.50 -18.56
C ASP A 56 1.79 14.56 -19.70
N ASP A 57 1.81 13.24 -19.46
CA ASP A 57 2.18 12.23 -20.44
C ASP A 57 0.97 11.78 -21.28
N ASP A 58 1.15 11.68 -22.59
CA ASP A 58 0.19 10.98 -23.45
C ASP A 58 0.32 9.46 -23.25
N LEU A 59 -0.52 8.90 -22.38
CA LEU A 59 -0.56 7.47 -22.09
C LEU A 59 -1.25 6.62 -23.19
N SER A 60 -1.87 7.24 -24.22
CA SER A 60 -2.57 6.52 -25.30
C SER A 60 -1.65 5.58 -26.08
N GLY A 61 -0.36 5.92 -26.14
CA GLY A 61 0.67 5.09 -26.77
C GLY A 61 1.00 3.82 -26.01
N ILE A 62 0.80 3.78 -24.69
CA ILE A 62 1.19 2.68 -23.82
C ILE A 62 0.01 1.96 -23.16
N VAL A 63 -1.12 2.62 -22.93
CA VAL A 63 -2.32 1.99 -22.37
C VAL A 63 -3.21 1.51 -23.51
N LYS A 64 -3.56 0.23 -23.50
CA LYS A 64 -4.37 -0.44 -24.51
C LYS A 64 -5.64 -1.00 -23.91
N GLY A 65 -6.70 -1.08 -24.75
CA GLY A 65 -8.01 -1.56 -24.33
C GLY A 65 -8.95 -0.43 -23.88
N LEU A 66 -10.15 -0.82 -23.46
CA LEU A 66 -11.17 0.12 -22.93
C LEU A 66 -11.08 0.10 -21.41
N TYR A 67 -10.94 1.26 -20.80
CA TYR A 67 -10.96 1.42 -19.35
C TYR A 67 -12.08 2.39 -18.91
N PRO A 68 -12.53 2.33 -17.65
CA PRO A 68 -13.64 3.13 -17.17
C PRO A 68 -13.40 4.63 -17.37
N THR A 69 -14.42 5.33 -17.81
CA THR A 69 -14.38 6.78 -18.08
C THR A 69 -14.29 7.63 -16.80
N ASN A 70 -14.55 7.02 -15.63
CA ASN A 70 -14.46 7.66 -14.32
C ASN A 70 -13.09 7.52 -13.67
N ILE A 71 -12.08 7.00 -14.38
CA ILE A 71 -10.70 6.92 -13.93
C ILE A 71 -9.95 8.12 -14.50
N THR A 72 -9.25 8.84 -13.62
CA THR A 72 -8.48 10.01 -14.03
C THR A 72 -7.16 9.62 -14.71
N PRO A 73 -6.58 10.50 -15.55
CA PRO A 73 -5.25 10.26 -16.11
C PRO A 73 -4.17 10.02 -15.05
N GLY A 74 -4.23 10.72 -13.90
CA GLY A 74 -3.31 10.51 -12.77
C GLY A 74 -3.42 9.11 -12.18
N GLU A 75 -4.64 8.59 -11.99
CA GLU A 75 -4.87 7.21 -11.51
C GLU A 75 -4.35 6.17 -12.51
N ILE A 76 -4.49 6.41 -13.81
CA ILE A 76 -3.93 5.54 -14.86
C ILE A 76 -2.41 5.56 -14.80
N GLY A 77 -1.80 6.75 -14.66
CA GLY A 77 -0.36 6.93 -14.51
C GLY A 77 0.17 6.18 -13.28
N CYS A 78 -0.50 6.30 -12.14
CA CYS A 78 -0.18 5.57 -10.91
C CYS A 78 -0.24 4.05 -11.15
N THR A 79 -1.36 3.52 -11.64
CA THR A 79 -1.54 2.08 -11.89
C THR A 79 -0.47 1.51 -12.82
N THR A 80 -0.19 2.20 -13.92
CA THR A 80 0.83 1.76 -14.89
C THR A 80 2.25 1.84 -14.31
N SER A 81 2.52 2.80 -13.43
CA SER A 81 3.80 2.91 -12.72
C SER A 81 4.03 1.76 -11.74
N HIS A 82 3.01 1.34 -10.99
CA HIS A 82 3.08 0.14 -10.14
C HIS A 82 3.31 -1.13 -10.97
N LEU A 83 2.62 -1.30 -12.09
CA LEU A 83 2.84 -2.43 -13.00
C LEU A 83 4.25 -2.41 -13.61
N LYS A 84 4.77 -1.22 -13.94
CA LYS A 84 6.16 -1.03 -14.39
C LYS A 84 7.17 -1.45 -13.32
N ALA A 85 6.95 -1.06 -12.06
CA ALA A 85 7.79 -1.44 -10.93
C ALA A 85 7.78 -2.96 -10.71
N MET A 86 6.61 -3.61 -10.74
CA MET A 86 6.49 -5.06 -10.63
C MET A 86 7.22 -5.78 -11.76
N LYS A 87 7.06 -5.30 -13.01
CA LYS A 87 7.77 -5.91 -14.14
C LYS A 87 9.29 -5.75 -13.99
N HIS A 88 9.75 -4.57 -13.59
CA HIS A 88 11.17 -4.32 -13.37
C HIS A 88 11.73 -5.25 -12.27
N TYR A 89 11.02 -5.40 -11.16
CA TYR A 89 11.36 -6.37 -10.12
C TYR A 89 11.54 -7.78 -10.67
N LEU A 90 10.59 -8.26 -11.46
CA LEU A 90 10.65 -9.62 -12.03
C LEU A 90 11.78 -9.81 -13.05
N ASP A 91 12.16 -8.73 -13.74
CA ASP A 91 13.23 -8.75 -14.74
C ASP A 91 14.64 -8.66 -14.11
N THR A 92 14.76 -8.10 -12.89
CA THR A 92 16.05 -7.76 -12.29
C THR A 92 16.40 -8.49 -11.00
N SER A 93 15.44 -9.21 -10.40
CA SER A 93 15.63 -9.86 -9.10
C SER A 93 14.95 -11.23 -9.06
N ASP A 94 15.58 -12.19 -8.38
CA ASP A 94 15.02 -13.50 -8.06
C ASP A 94 14.44 -13.57 -6.64
N ALA A 95 14.36 -12.45 -5.92
CA ALA A 95 13.82 -12.41 -4.57
C ALA A 95 12.38 -12.96 -4.51
N PRO A 96 11.95 -13.64 -3.45
CA PRO A 96 10.62 -14.22 -3.35
C PRO A 96 9.52 -13.19 -3.16
N TYR A 97 9.88 -11.96 -2.80
CA TYR A 97 8.99 -10.82 -2.66
C TYR A 97 9.74 -9.50 -2.96
N ALA A 98 8.98 -8.44 -3.13
CA ALA A 98 9.51 -7.08 -3.23
C ALA A 98 8.65 -6.11 -2.42
N ILE A 99 9.23 -4.96 -2.07
CA ILE A 99 8.53 -3.84 -1.49
C ILE A 99 8.32 -2.80 -2.58
N MET A 100 7.07 -2.49 -2.88
CA MET A 100 6.68 -1.37 -3.73
C MET A 100 6.42 -0.17 -2.85
N MET A 101 7.04 0.96 -3.18
CA MET A 101 7.00 2.15 -2.34
C MET A 101 6.82 3.39 -3.21
N GLU A 102 5.91 4.28 -2.83
CA GLU A 102 5.81 5.60 -3.44
C GLU A 102 6.77 6.58 -2.75
N ASP A 103 7.04 7.68 -3.42
CA ASP A 103 8.04 8.68 -3.01
C ASP A 103 7.58 9.62 -1.88
N ASP A 104 6.44 9.33 -1.29
CA ASP A 104 5.93 9.97 -0.07
C ASP A 104 5.81 9.02 1.13
N CYS A 105 6.28 7.80 1.02
CA CYS A 105 6.31 6.90 2.17
C CYS A 105 7.20 7.49 3.28
N ASP A 106 6.74 7.37 4.53
CA ASP A 106 7.46 7.87 5.72
C ASP A 106 7.83 6.70 6.64
N LEU A 107 9.13 6.56 6.89
CA LEU A 107 9.70 5.51 7.75
C LEU A 107 9.88 5.97 9.21
N ASP A 108 9.53 7.19 9.55
CA ASP A 108 9.84 7.79 10.84
C ASP A 108 9.21 7.06 12.04
N VAL A 109 8.04 6.44 11.86
CA VAL A 109 7.37 5.68 12.92
C VAL A 109 8.15 4.44 13.37
N VAL A 110 9.05 3.93 12.54
CA VAL A 110 9.93 2.80 12.86
C VAL A 110 10.76 3.04 14.13
N ARG A 111 11.06 4.30 14.44
CA ARG A 111 11.75 4.67 15.70
C ARG A 111 11.01 4.18 16.95
N PHE A 112 9.70 4.10 16.90
CA PHE A 112 8.84 3.68 18.02
C PHE A 112 8.69 2.17 18.15
N TRP A 113 9.04 1.37 17.11
CA TRP A 113 8.95 -0.08 17.19
C TRP A 113 9.88 -0.64 18.27
N ASN A 114 9.44 -1.71 18.96
CA ASN A 114 10.29 -2.52 19.82
C ASN A 114 10.67 -3.89 19.19
N PHE A 115 10.39 -4.05 17.91
CA PHE A 115 10.65 -5.21 17.07
C PHE A 115 11.40 -4.79 15.81
N ASN A 116 11.73 -5.71 14.94
CA ASN A 116 12.42 -5.46 13.67
C ASN A 116 11.66 -6.09 12.48
N TRP A 117 12.06 -5.76 11.27
CA TRP A 117 11.42 -6.25 10.06
C TRP A 117 11.44 -7.77 9.93
N ILE A 118 12.50 -8.43 10.38
CA ILE A 118 12.61 -9.90 10.32
C ILE A 118 11.54 -10.54 11.19
N ASP A 119 11.27 -9.96 12.37
CA ASP A 119 10.20 -10.41 13.25
C ASP A 119 8.83 -10.25 12.57
N VAL A 120 8.58 -9.11 11.93
CA VAL A 120 7.32 -8.87 11.18
C VAL A 120 7.14 -9.90 10.08
N TYR A 121 8.16 -10.08 9.23
CA TYR A 121 8.11 -11.02 8.11
C TYR A 121 7.85 -12.47 8.54
N ALA A 122 8.41 -12.88 9.69
CA ALA A 122 8.23 -14.23 10.22
C ALA A 122 6.77 -14.57 10.58
N TYR A 123 5.92 -13.55 10.78
CA TYR A 123 4.50 -13.72 11.12
C TYR A 123 3.55 -13.43 9.95
N PHE A 124 4.05 -13.26 8.73
CA PHE A 124 3.15 -13.13 7.58
C PHE A 124 2.27 -14.36 7.43
N PRO A 125 0.97 -14.20 7.12
CA PRO A 125 0.09 -15.34 6.83
C PRO A 125 0.68 -16.21 5.72
N TYR A 126 0.53 -17.53 5.81
CA TYR A 126 1.18 -18.46 4.87
C TYR A 126 0.79 -18.22 3.40
N ASP A 127 -0.45 -17.80 3.14
CA ASP A 127 -1.06 -17.67 1.82
C ASP A 127 -1.17 -16.21 1.33
N TRP A 128 -0.34 -15.30 1.88
CA TRP A 128 -0.38 -13.89 1.49
C TRP A 128 0.10 -13.65 0.06
N ASP A 129 -0.59 -12.79 -0.64
CA ASP A 129 -0.17 -12.24 -1.94
C ASP A 129 0.38 -10.82 -1.78
N VAL A 130 -0.28 -10.01 -0.95
CA VAL A 130 0.11 -8.63 -0.64
C VAL A 130 -0.06 -8.34 0.84
N ILE A 131 0.91 -7.60 1.41
CA ILE A 131 0.80 -7.00 2.75
C ILE A 131 0.88 -5.48 2.58
N GLN A 132 -0.23 -4.80 2.79
CA GLN A 132 -0.29 -3.34 2.77
C GLN A 132 0.28 -2.79 4.08
N LEU A 133 1.29 -1.93 4.00
CA LEU A 133 2.04 -1.42 5.15
C LEU A 133 1.70 0.03 5.51
N ALA A 134 1.15 0.81 4.58
CA ALA A 134 0.70 2.18 4.81
C ALA A 134 -0.77 2.30 4.41
N ILE A 135 -1.59 2.89 5.29
CA ILE A 135 -3.04 2.92 5.15
C ILE A 135 -3.54 4.36 5.30
N ILE A 136 -4.43 4.75 4.39
CA ILE A 136 -5.31 5.91 4.54
C ILE A 136 -6.72 5.36 4.72
N CYS A 137 -7.36 5.63 5.85
CA CYS A 137 -8.69 5.13 6.13
C CYS A 137 -9.66 6.28 6.39
N THR A 138 -10.90 6.13 5.94
CA THR A 138 -11.97 7.13 6.13
C THR A 138 -12.79 6.90 7.40
N GLY A 139 -12.45 5.88 8.16
CA GLY A 139 -13.13 5.47 9.40
C GLY A 139 -12.16 5.02 10.49
N ASP A 140 -12.57 4.05 11.27
CA ASP A 140 -11.73 3.45 12.30
C ASP A 140 -10.56 2.70 11.67
N ILE A 141 -9.35 2.94 12.17
CA ILE A 141 -8.13 2.33 11.67
C ILE A 141 -7.85 1.06 12.46
N HIS A 142 -7.78 -0.06 11.77
CA HIS A 142 -7.34 -1.31 12.36
C HIS A 142 -5.81 -1.38 12.36
N VAL A 143 -5.22 -1.40 13.55
CA VAL A 143 -3.76 -1.33 13.72
C VAL A 143 -3.06 -2.70 13.74
N LYS A 144 -3.80 -3.78 13.97
CA LYS A 144 -3.29 -5.16 13.90
C LYS A 144 -3.44 -5.74 12.50
N LEU A 145 -2.73 -6.84 12.23
CA LEU A 145 -2.90 -7.55 10.96
C LEU A 145 -4.34 -8.00 10.76
N HIS A 146 -4.91 -7.64 9.63
CA HIS A 146 -6.28 -8.00 9.26
C HIS A 146 -6.40 -8.21 7.75
N LYS A 147 -7.46 -8.89 7.32
CA LYS A 147 -7.82 -8.89 5.89
C LYS A 147 -8.12 -7.47 5.46
N ARG A 148 -7.55 -7.06 4.32
CA ARG A 148 -7.78 -5.72 3.80
C ARG A 148 -9.27 -5.41 3.67
N PHE A 149 -9.70 -4.32 4.28
CA PHE A 149 -11.02 -3.75 4.05
C PHE A 149 -11.01 -2.84 2.81
N VAL A 150 -12.17 -2.67 2.21
CA VAL A 150 -12.34 -1.81 1.03
C VAL A 150 -11.90 -0.35 1.28
N ASN A 151 -11.97 0.10 2.54
CA ASN A 151 -11.62 1.45 2.96
C ASN A 151 -10.15 1.61 3.42
N ASP A 152 -9.34 0.55 3.34
CA ASP A 152 -7.90 0.64 3.56
C ASP A 152 -7.26 1.07 2.25
N PHE A 153 -7.25 2.39 2.00
CA PHE A 153 -6.68 2.98 0.80
C PHE A 153 -5.15 3.14 0.93
N SER A 154 -4.51 3.51 -0.15
CA SER A 154 -3.11 3.85 -0.31
C SER A 154 -2.22 2.72 -0.82
N THR A 155 -1.48 3.04 -1.86
CA THR A 155 -0.37 2.24 -2.39
C THR A 155 1.00 2.79 -2.01
N ALA A 156 1.06 3.70 -1.02
CA ALA A 156 2.32 4.34 -0.58
C ALA A 156 3.40 3.34 -0.17
N CYS A 157 3.02 2.21 0.45
CA CYS A 157 3.95 1.11 0.71
C CYS A 157 3.24 -0.23 0.89
N TYR A 158 3.70 -1.25 0.17
CA TYR A 158 3.24 -2.63 0.33
C TYR A 158 4.32 -3.65 -0.06
N VAL A 159 4.22 -4.84 0.51
CA VAL A 159 5.00 -6.02 0.12
C VAL A 159 4.16 -6.82 -0.86
N ILE A 160 4.75 -7.27 -1.96
CA ILE A 160 4.09 -8.14 -2.95
C ILE A 160 4.89 -9.43 -3.11
N SER A 161 4.21 -10.56 -3.06
CA SER A 161 4.81 -11.86 -3.37
C SER A 161 5.20 -11.93 -4.86
N ARG A 162 6.27 -12.67 -5.17
CA ARG A 162 6.69 -12.90 -6.55
C ARG A 162 5.55 -13.50 -7.38
N HIS A 163 4.87 -14.48 -6.83
CA HIS A 163 3.73 -15.13 -7.47
C HIS A 163 2.65 -14.13 -7.90
N HIS A 164 2.29 -13.21 -7.01
CA HIS A 164 1.26 -12.22 -7.31
C HIS A 164 1.74 -11.16 -8.31
N ALA A 165 2.98 -10.70 -8.20
CA ALA A 165 3.59 -9.82 -9.19
C ALA A 165 3.61 -10.44 -10.59
N GLU A 166 4.00 -11.72 -10.71
CA GLU A 166 3.95 -12.48 -11.97
C GLU A 166 2.53 -12.56 -12.54
N LYS A 167 1.53 -12.80 -11.68
CA LYS A 167 0.12 -12.82 -12.08
C LYS A 167 -0.31 -11.47 -12.67
N LEU A 168 -0.03 -10.37 -11.98
CA LEU A 168 -0.42 -9.02 -12.43
C LEU A 168 0.31 -8.63 -13.71
N VAL A 169 1.61 -8.86 -13.78
CA VAL A 169 2.42 -8.55 -14.98
C VAL A 169 1.92 -9.38 -16.17
N ARG A 170 1.65 -10.67 -16.00
CA ARG A 170 1.11 -11.52 -17.06
C ARG A 170 -0.26 -11.05 -17.55
N LEU A 171 -1.12 -10.57 -16.67
CA LEU A 171 -2.46 -10.09 -17.01
C LEU A 171 -2.43 -8.74 -17.70
N HIS A 172 -1.59 -7.82 -17.22
CA HIS A 172 -1.69 -6.42 -17.57
C HIS A 172 -0.52 -5.86 -18.40
N CYS A 173 0.65 -6.52 -18.43
CA CYS A 173 1.81 -6.04 -19.18
C CYS A 173 1.99 -6.80 -20.50
N ARG A 174 2.35 -6.07 -21.56
CA ARG A 174 2.63 -6.61 -22.89
C ARG A 174 3.86 -5.94 -23.50
N GLY A 175 4.65 -6.67 -24.26
CA GLY A 175 5.87 -6.15 -24.91
C GLY A 175 7.06 -6.07 -23.95
N GLY A 176 8.00 -5.19 -24.23
CA GLY A 176 9.14 -4.86 -23.33
C GLY A 176 10.48 -5.44 -23.72
N TYR A 177 10.56 -6.63 -24.35
CA TYR A 177 11.86 -7.19 -24.76
C TYR A 177 12.35 -6.67 -26.14
N THR A 178 11.43 -6.39 -27.05
CA THR A 178 11.73 -5.93 -28.42
C THR A 178 10.98 -4.68 -28.83
N GLY A 179 10.20 -4.08 -27.94
CA GLY A 179 9.36 -2.93 -28.18
C GLY A 179 8.97 -2.17 -26.92
N LYS A 180 8.20 -1.09 -27.10
CA LYS A 180 7.72 -0.28 -25.98
C LYS A 180 6.80 -1.12 -25.09
N GLN A 181 7.02 -1.06 -23.78
CA GLN A 181 6.11 -1.65 -22.78
C GLN A 181 4.71 -1.05 -22.94
N THR A 182 3.68 -1.90 -22.97
CA THR A 182 2.29 -1.48 -22.99
C THR A 182 1.49 -2.17 -21.89
N TYR A 183 0.39 -1.54 -21.50
CA TYR A 183 -0.46 -1.98 -20.38
C TYR A 183 -1.90 -2.16 -20.86
N LYS A 184 -2.52 -3.24 -20.40
CA LYS A 184 -3.90 -3.56 -20.72
C LYS A 184 -4.74 -3.41 -19.45
N LEU A 185 -5.58 -2.36 -19.42
CA LEU A 185 -6.43 -1.98 -18.29
C LEU A 185 -7.91 -2.02 -18.73
N ASP A 186 -8.43 -3.22 -19.02
CA ASP A 186 -9.78 -3.38 -19.59
C ASP A 186 -10.89 -3.11 -18.56
N GLN A 187 -11.97 -2.47 -19.01
CA GLN A 187 -13.18 -2.20 -18.19
C GLN A 187 -13.87 -3.46 -17.65
N GLY A 188 -13.82 -4.55 -18.41
CA GLY A 188 -14.47 -5.80 -18.02
C GLY A 188 -13.73 -6.57 -16.93
N VAL A 189 -12.55 -6.12 -16.54
CA VAL A 189 -11.73 -6.76 -15.52
C VAL A 189 -12.09 -6.19 -14.15
N LYS A 190 -12.52 -7.05 -13.26
CA LYS A 190 -12.58 -6.74 -11.82
C LYS A 190 -11.32 -7.29 -11.16
N PRO A 191 -10.70 -6.58 -10.28
CA PRO A 191 -11.07 -5.27 -9.71
C PRO A 191 -10.91 -4.10 -10.70
N ARG A 192 -11.46 -2.94 -10.31
CA ARG A 192 -11.33 -1.66 -11.03
C ARG A 192 -9.82 -1.36 -11.28
N PRO A 193 -9.42 -0.84 -12.45
CA PRO A 193 -8.01 -0.67 -12.80
C PRO A 193 -7.39 0.62 -12.22
N VAL A 194 -7.66 0.95 -10.97
CA VAL A 194 -6.89 1.89 -10.15
C VAL A 194 -5.91 1.10 -9.29
N ALA A 195 -4.79 1.70 -8.91
CA ALA A 195 -3.69 0.99 -8.27
C ALA A 195 -4.13 0.18 -7.04
N ASP A 196 -4.86 0.80 -6.10
CA ASP A 196 -5.38 0.13 -4.90
C ASP A 196 -6.19 -1.12 -5.23
N ASP A 197 -7.21 -0.96 -6.08
CA ASP A 197 -8.12 -2.06 -6.39
C ASP A 197 -7.44 -3.14 -7.21
N LEU A 198 -6.60 -2.75 -8.18
CA LEU A 198 -5.93 -3.71 -9.06
C LEU A 198 -4.92 -4.54 -8.28
N VAL A 199 -4.13 -3.92 -7.41
CA VAL A 199 -3.10 -4.63 -6.63
C VAL A 199 -3.74 -5.48 -5.53
N TYR A 200 -4.66 -4.88 -4.75
CA TYR A 200 -5.13 -5.48 -3.51
C TYR A 200 -6.31 -6.43 -3.70
N ASN A 201 -7.26 -6.11 -4.59
CA ASN A 201 -8.45 -6.94 -4.77
C ASN A 201 -8.23 -8.12 -5.75
N SER A 202 -7.05 -8.22 -6.35
CA SER A 202 -6.71 -9.31 -7.27
C SER A 202 -6.04 -10.51 -6.58
N GLY A 203 -5.70 -10.39 -5.29
CA GLY A 203 -5.01 -11.41 -4.51
C GLY A 203 -5.48 -11.51 -3.06
N ASN A 204 -4.79 -12.37 -2.31
CA ASN A 204 -5.00 -12.53 -0.88
C ASN A 204 -4.25 -11.43 -0.12
N THR A 205 -4.91 -10.30 0.11
CA THR A 205 -4.32 -9.10 0.70
C THR A 205 -4.66 -8.96 2.16
N PHE A 206 -3.63 -8.68 2.96
CA PHE A 206 -3.74 -8.27 4.35
C PHE A 206 -3.24 -6.85 4.51
N SER A 207 -3.71 -6.17 5.55
CA SER A 207 -3.31 -4.80 5.90
C SER A 207 -2.79 -4.75 7.33
N ILE A 208 -1.74 -3.97 7.53
CA ILE A 208 -1.18 -3.62 8.84
C ILE A 208 -0.43 -2.29 8.71
N PRO A 209 -0.86 -1.20 9.38
CA PRO A 209 -0.27 0.12 9.21
C PRO A 209 1.05 0.26 9.99
N LEU A 210 2.10 -0.38 9.51
CA LEU A 210 3.44 -0.30 10.10
C LEU A 210 4.21 0.94 9.67
N LEU A 211 3.90 1.48 8.50
CA LEU A 211 4.53 2.67 7.92
C LEU A 211 3.49 3.74 7.65
N MET A 212 3.96 4.92 7.26
CA MET A 212 3.12 6.08 7.02
C MET A 212 3.42 6.72 5.66
N TYR A 213 2.76 7.82 5.40
CA TYR A 213 3.01 8.70 4.27
C TYR A 213 3.28 10.10 4.77
N LYS A 214 4.10 10.86 4.02
CA LYS A 214 4.52 12.21 4.36
C LYS A 214 3.47 13.23 3.93
N ILE A 215 2.69 13.73 4.89
CA ILE A 215 1.57 14.66 4.60
C ILE A 215 2.05 15.93 3.90
N GLU A 216 3.18 16.47 4.34
CA GLU A 216 3.70 17.75 3.83
C GLU A 216 4.11 17.68 2.35
N LEU A 217 4.32 16.47 1.80
CA LEU A 217 4.56 16.30 0.38
C LEU A 217 3.26 16.32 -0.45
N GLY A 218 2.11 16.21 0.20
CA GLY A 218 0.82 16.24 -0.46
C GLY A 218 0.53 14.99 -1.29
N SER A 219 -0.62 14.98 -1.96
CA SER A 219 -1.00 13.97 -2.94
C SER A 219 -0.90 14.54 -4.35
N SER A 220 -0.21 13.84 -5.23
CA SER A 220 -0.13 14.19 -6.65
C SER A 220 -1.37 13.81 -7.44
N ILE A 221 -2.19 12.89 -6.90
CA ILE A 221 -3.37 12.34 -7.60
C ILE A 221 -4.66 12.96 -7.06
N HIS A 222 -4.79 13.03 -5.73
CA HIS A 222 -6.00 13.47 -5.04
C HIS A 222 -5.69 14.54 -3.97
N PRO A 223 -5.26 15.75 -4.35
CA PRO A 223 -4.93 16.80 -3.39
C PRO A 223 -6.11 17.21 -2.51
N GLU A 224 -7.36 17.04 -2.99
CA GLU A 224 -8.60 17.33 -2.25
C GLU A 224 -8.82 16.38 -1.06
N HIS A 225 -8.24 15.20 -1.05
CA HIS A 225 -8.38 14.22 0.03
C HIS A 225 -7.51 14.53 1.25
N ILE A 226 -6.48 15.37 1.11
CA ILE A 226 -5.48 15.64 2.17
C ILE A 226 -6.15 16.17 3.44
N GLY A 227 -7.02 17.17 3.30
CA GLY A 227 -7.69 17.82 4.45
C GLY A 227 -8.73 16.94 5.13
N VAL A 228 -9.32 16.00 4.41
CA VAL A 228 -10.47 15.21 4.88
C VAL A 228 -10.04 13.89 5.47
N TRP A 229 -9.20 13.14 4.76
CA TRP A 229 -8.86 11.75 5.13
C TRP A 229 -7.41 11.56 5.56
N HIS A 230 -6.46 12.14 4.80
CA HIS A 230 -5.04 11.93 5.07
C HIS A 230 -4.63 12.44 6.45
N ASN A 231 -5.03 13.67 6.80
CA ASN A 231 -4.66 14.27 8.09
C ASN A 231 -5.20 13.47 9.29
N GLY A 232 -6.44 12.97 9.19
CA GLY A 232 -7.06 12.17 10.25
C GLY A 232 -6.32 10.85 10.47
N SER A 233 -6.13 10.08 9.40
CA SER A 233 -5.41 8.80 9.44
C SER A 233 -3.97 8.96 9.93
N HIS A 234 -3.25 9.95 9.39
CA HIS A 234 -1.87 10.23 9.80
C HIS A 234 -1.77 10.53 11.28
N LYS A 235 -2.60 11.47 11.78
CA LYS A 235 -2.59 11.86 13.20
C LYS A 235 -2.88 10.67 14.11
N ALA A 236 -3.89 9.87 13.77
CA ALA A 236 -4.28 8.70 14.57
C ALA A 236 -3.17 7.65 14.62
N LEU A 237 -2.57 7.31 13.47
CA LEU A 237 -1.48 6.34 13.40
C LEU A 237 -0.21 6.85 14.08
N TRP A 238 0.15 8.11 13.88
CA TRP A 238 1.31 8.70 14.56
C TRP A 238 1.17 8.63 16.07
N GLN A 239 0.01 9.03 16.61
CA GLN A 239 -0.27 8.98 18.05
C GLN A 239 -0.25 7.53 18.57
N TYR A 240 -0.84 6.60 17.82
CA TYR A 240 -0.83 5.19 18.17
C TYR A 240 0.61 4.66 18.30
N TRP A 241 1.46 4.84 17.28
CA TRP A 241 2.83 4.35 17.31
C TRP A 241 3.66 5.02 18.39
N GLN A 242 3.51 6.32 18.58
CA GLN A 242 4.22 7.06 19.63
C GLN A 242 3.88 6.55 21.04
N GLN A 243 2.63 6.19 21.29
CA GLN A 243 2.16 5.75 22.61
C GLN A 243 2.35 4.27 22.84
N MET A 244 2.09 3.45 21.84
CA MET A 244 2.00 2.00 21.97
C MET A 244 3.20 1.24 21.41
N GLY A 245 3.94 1.81 20.47
CA GLY A 245 4.95 1.10 19.68
C GLY A 245 6.02 0.37 20.51
N SER A 246 6.46 0.99 21.61
CA SER A 246 7.47 0.38 22.52
C SER A 246 6.97 -0.79 23.36
N GLY A 247 5.65 -0.97 23.47
CA GLY A 247 5.02 -2.03 24.25
C GLY A 247 4.37 -3.15 23.42
N ILE A 248 4.47 -3.08 22.08
CA ILE A 248 3.80 -4.03 21.20
C ILE A 248 4.44 -5.42 21.30
N ASN A 249 3.62 -6.45 21.54
CA ASN A 249 3.99 -7.83 21.26
C ASN A 249 3.71 -8.10 19.76
N ILE A 250 4.78 -8.25 18.97
CA ILE A 250 4.63 -8.41 17.53
C ILE A 250 3.88 -9.69 17.15
N ALA A 251 4.03 -10.78 17.90
CA ALA A 251 3.31 -12.02 17.67
C ALA A 251 1.79 -11.81 17.80
N ASP A 252 1.35 -11.11 18.86
CA ASP A 252 -0.06 -10.80 19.07
C ASP A 252 -0.58 -9.78 18.03
N HIS A 253 0.28 -8.86 17.60
CA HIS A 253 -0.04 -7.83 16.65
C HIS A 253 -0.23 -8.37 15.22
N MET A 254 0.56 -9.40 14.89
CA MET A 254 0.52 -10.10 13.61
C MET A 254 -0.40 -11.34 13.64
N ASN A 255 -0.99 -11.67 14.78
CA ASN A 255 -1.89 -12.82 14.88
C ASN A 255 -3.22 -12.50 14.17
N TYR A 256 -3.36 -13.02 12.96
CA TYR A 256 -4.60 -12.93 12.20
C TYR A 256 -5.52 -14.10 12.56
N ASP A 257 -6.67 -13.78 13.15
CA ASP A 257 -7.73 -14.75 13.39
C ASP A 257 -8.90 -14.48 12.42
N PRO A 258 -9.11 -15.35 11.42
CA PRO A 258 -10.19 -15.16 10.45
C PRO A 258 -11.59 -15.27 11.08
N TYR A 259 -11.69 -15.79 12.30
CA TYR A 259 -12.97 -15.95 13.00
C TYR A 259 -13.32 -14.72 13.85
N LEU A 260 -12.37 -13.94 14.32
CA LEU A 260 -12.62 -12.72 15.08
C LEU A 260 -13.36 -11.64 14.26
N GLY A 261 -13.17 -11.58 12.96
CA GLY A 261 -13.90 -10.68 12.07
C GLY A 261 -15.38 -11.08 11.89
N ARG A 262 -15.77 -12.32 12.23
CA ARG A 262 -17.14 -12.79 12.11
C ARG A 262 -17.95 -12.71 13.41
N VAL A 263 -17.28 -12.62 14.56
CA VAL A 263 -17.94 -12.58 15.88
C VAL A 263 -18.66 -11.25 16.10
N THR A 264 -18.18 -10.14 15.49
CA THR A 264 -18.86 -8.84 15.60
C THR A 264 -20.19 -8.76 14.84
N GLU A 265 -20.38 -9.55 13.80
CA GLU A 265 -21.70 -9.68 13.13
C GLU A 265 -22.67 -10.60 13.90
N ALA A 266 -22.14 -11.59 14.65
CA ALA A 266 -22.95 -12.53 15.43
C ALA A 266 -23.41 -11.97 16.78
N THR A 267 -22.88 -10.84 17.24
CA THR A 267 -23.25 -10.19 18.51
C THR A 267 -24.25 -9.05 18.36
N ALA A 268 -24.66 -8.70 17.14
CA ALA A 268 -25.81 -7.83 16.97
C ALA A 268 -27.05 -8.60 17.47
N PRO A 269 -27.81 -8.06 18.45
CA PRO A 269 -29.07 -8.70 18.85
C PRO A 269 -29.97 -8.81 17.62
N PRO A 270 -30.71 -9.90 17.45
CA PRO A 270 -31.66 -10.03 16.36
C PRO A 270 -32.57 -8.79 16.35
N PRO A 271 -32.90 -8.23 15.17
CA PRO A 271 -33.85 -7.13 15.12
C PRO A 271 -35.10 -7.51 15.87
N GLU A 272 -35.58 -6.59 16.72
CA GLU A 272 -36.85 -6.81 17.43
C GLU A 272 -37.92 -7.16 16.40
N PRO A 273 -38.77 -8.19 16.69
CA PRO A 273 -39.81 -8.58 15.76
C PRO A 273 -40.70 -7.36 15.51
N GLU A 274 -40.89 -7.02 14.24
CA GLU A 274 -41.81 -5.95 13.84
C GLU A 274 -43.21 -6.28 14.45
N THR A 275 -43.66 -5.48 15.39
CA THR A 275 -45.03 -5.56 15.91
C THR A 275 -45.96 -5.02 14.83
N TYR A 276 -46.57 -5.92 14.06
CA TYR A 276 -47.66 -5.55 13.19
C TYR A 276 -48.82 -5.08 14.04
N PRO A 277 -49.43 -3.93 13.77
CA PRO A 277 -50.62 -3.51 14.47
C PRO A 277 -51.73 -4.55 14.22
N GLU A 278 -52.36 -5.03 15.31
CA GLU A 278 -53.52 -5.90 15.20
C GLU A 278 -54.59 -5.20 14.33
N GLU A 279 -54.93 -5.82 13.20
CA GLU A 279 -56.07 -5.37 12.41
C GLU A 279 -57.31 -5.44 13.27
N GLY A 280 -57.91 -4.27 13.49
CA GLY A 280 -59.12 -4.13 14.31
C GLY A 280 -60.25 -4.99 13.77
N LYS A 281 -60.78 -5.86 14.64
CA LYS A 281 -62.08 -6.49 14.44
C LYS A 281 -63.15 -5.40 14.40
N VAL A 282 -63.83 -5.26 13.26
CA VAL A 282 -65.10 -4.59 13.12
C VAL A 282 -66.20 -5.61 13.41
#